data_c92b0a41fad79dd5774240ca8d3120b3
#
_entry.id   c92b0a41fad79dd5774240ca8d3120b3
#
_cell.length_a   1.000
_cell.length_b   1.000
_cell.length_c   1.000
_cell.angle_alpha   90.00
_cell.angle_beta   90.00
_cell.angle_gamma   90.00
#
_symmetry.space_group_name_H-M   'P 1'
#
loop_
_entity.id
_entity.type
_entity.pdbx_description
1 polymer ?
#
loop_
_entity_poly.entity_id
_entity_poly.type
_entity_poly.pdbx_seq_one_letter_code
_entity_poly.pdbx_strand_id
1 'polypeptide(L)'
;MFARKFIISGFVQGVGFRYFAQRAAARHQVVGYVKNLPDGRVEAYAEGTEKAVTGFMHDLTAGPTYSEVADIEEIVLEPTNLYSAFRIEK
;
A
#
# COMPACT_ATOMS: atom_id res chain seq x y z
N MET A 1 -4.85 -12.77 11.37
CA MET A 1 -4.82 -11.58 10.51
C MET A 1 -3.50 -10.87 10.63
N PHE A 2 -2.96 -10.44 9.50
CA PHE A 2 -1.69 -9.72 9.43
C PHE A 2 -1.96 -8.25 9.20
N ALA A 3 -1.08 -7.39 9.75
CA ALA A 3 -1.11 -5.96 9.47
C ALA A 3 0.30 -5.48 9.19
N ARG A 4 0.46 -4.68 8.14
CA ARG A 4 1.76 -4.12 7.73
C ARG A 4 1.56 -2.70 7.24
N LYS A 5 2.53 -1.85 7.57
CA LYS A 5 2.61 -0.51 6.98
C LYS A 5 3.80 -0.51 6.03
N PHE A 6 3.62 0.09 4.87
CA PHE A 6 4.66 0.19 3.84
C PHE A 6 4.95 1.66 3.59
N ILE A 7 6.23 2.02 3.58
CA ILE A 7 6.67 3.36 3.19
C ILE A 7 7.42 3.19 1.87
N ILE A 8 6.89 3.79 0.82
CA ILE A 8 7.36 3.59 -0.55
C ILE A 8 8.04 4.86 -1.02
N SER A 9 9.29 4.74 -1.45
CA SER A 9 10.12 5.85 -1.93
C SER A 9 10.39 5.70 -3.41
N GLY A 10 10.68 6.83 -4.07
CA GLY A 10 10.99 6.87 -5.48
C GLY A 10 10.09 7.85 -6.20
N PHE A 11 9.88 7.63 -7.51
CA PHE A 11 8.95 8.43 -8.30
C PHE A 11 7.57 7.79 -8.18
N VAL A 12 6.85 8.13 -7.10
CA VAL A 12 5.62 7.44 -6.73
C VAL A 12 4.42 8.38 -6.54
N GLN A 13 4.62 9.69 -6.59
CA GLN A 13 3.50 10.64 -6.54
C GLN A 13 3.28 11.24 -7.92
N GLY A 14 2.01 11.57 -8.22
CA GLY A 14 1.66 12.14 -9.51
C GLY A 14 1.64 11.15 -10.66
N VAL A 15 1.67 9.84 -10.36
CA VAL A 15 1.71 8.77 -11.36
C VAL A 15 0.58 7.77 -11.18
N GLY A 16 -0.44 8.13 -10.37
CA GLY A 16 -1.58 7.24 -10.12
C GLY A 16 -1.27 6.12 -9.14
N PHE A 17 -0.27 6.27 -8.29
CA PHE A 17 0.15 5.21 -7.38
C PHE A 17 -0.93 4.86 -6.37
N ARG A 18 -1.62 5.86 -5.80
CA ARG A 18 -2.67 5.59 -4.82
C ARG A 18 -3.82 4.81 -5.43
N TYR A 19 -4.20 5.16 -6.65
CA TYR A 19 -5.26 4.44 -7.37
C TYR A 19 -4.82 3.02 -7.69
N PHE A 20 -3.58 2.84 -8.12
CA PHE A 20 -2.99 1.53 -8.37
C PHE A 20 -3.03 0.66 -7.10
N ALA A 21 -2.65 1.25 -5.95
CA ALA A 21 -2.67 0.54 -4.66
C ALA A 21 -4.08 0.11 -4.28
N GLN A 22 -5.08 0.97 -4.50
CA GLN A 22 -6.45 0.62 -4.21
C GLN A 22 -6.93 -0.57 -5.04
N ARG A 23 -6.56 -0.60 -6.31
CA ARG A 23 -6.92 -1.71 -7.19
C ARG A 23 -6.21 -3.00 -6.78
N ALA A 24 -4.94 -2.90 -6.42
CA ALA A 24 -4.20 -4.06 -5.92
C ALA A 24 -4.81 -4.60 -4.63
N ALA A 25 -5.23 -3.70 -3.74
CA ALA A 25 -5.88 -4.10 -2.48
C ALA A 25 -7.18 -4.86 -2.76
N ALA A 26 -7.97 -4.41 -3.71
CA ALA A 26 -9.21 -5.11 -4.08
C ALA A 26 -8.88 -6.51 -4.64
N ARG A 27 -7.84 -6.60 -5.47
CA ARG A 27 -7.44 -7.88 -6.06
C ARG A 27 -6.99 -8.89 -5.02
N HIS A 28 -6.27 -8.44 -4.00
CA HIS A 28 -5.76 -9.31 -2.94
C HIS A 28 -6.65 -9.37 -1.72
N GLN A 29 -7.76 -8.61 -1.70
CA GLN A 29 -8.72 -8.59 -0.60
C GLN A 29 -8.09 -8.13 0.71
N VAL A 30 -7.28 -7.08 0.66
CA VAL A 30 -6.79 -6.40 1.86
C VAL A 30 -7.58 -5.13 2.11
N VAL A 31 -7.65 -4.72 3.37
CA VAL A 31 -8.30 -3.48 3.78
C VAL A 31 -7.24 -2.56 4.39
N GLY A 32 -7.53 -1.26 4.44
CA GLY A 32 -6.60 -0.28 4.99
C GLY A 32 -6.66 1.04 4.25
N TYR A 33 -5.49 1.63 3.96
CA TYR A 33 -5.45 2.93 3.29
C TYR A 33 -4.13 3.12 2.55
N VAL A 34 -4.11 4.11 1.67
CA VAL A 34 -2.91 4.62 1.03
C VAL A 34 -2.99 6.13 0.98
N LYS A 35 -1.87 6.82 1.27
CA LYS A 35 -1.82 8.27 1.22
C LYS A 35 -0.44 8.75 0.80
N ASN A 36 -0.41 9.95 0.22
CA ASN A 36 0.84 10.63 -0.09
C ASN A 36 1.39 11.28 1.17
N LEU A 37 2.71 11.23 1.34
CA LEU A 37 3.39 11.94 2.42
C LEU A 37 3.95 13.25 1.89
N PRO A 38 4.15 14.25 2.77
CA PRO A 38 4.64 15.56 2.31
C PRO A 38 6.03 15.52 1.67
N ASP A 39 6.84 14.51 2.00
CA ASP A 39 8.21 14.41 1.49
C ASP A 39 8.31 13.65 0.16
N GLY A 40 7.18 13.33 -0.48
CA GLY A 40 7.17 12.65 -1.77
C GLY A 40 7.00 11.16 -1.70
N ARG A 41 7.08 10.57 -0.51
CA ARG A 41 6.86 9.13 -0.34
C ARG A 41 5.37 8.83 -0.27
N VAL A 42 5.04 7.55 -0.35
CA VAL A 42 3.66 7.06 -0.21
C VAL A 42 3.63 6.11 0.97
N GLU A 43 2.59 6.23 1.79
CA GLU A 43 2.36 5.33 2.92
C GLU A 43 1.13 4.48 2.63
N ALA A 44 1.27 3.16 2.78
CA ALA A 44 0.15 2.24 2.65
C ALA A 44 0.07 1.38 3.91
N TYR A 45 -1.15 1.14 4.37
CA TYR A 45 -1.40 0.25 5.51
C TYR A 45 -2.37 -0.82 5.05
N ALA A 46 -2.06 -2.09 5.33
CA ALA A 46 -2.85 -3.21 4.84
C ALA A 46 -3.09 -4.24 5.94
N GLU A 47 -4.33 -4.72 6.03
CA GLU A 47 -4.72 -5.83 6.89
C GLU A 47 -5.35 -6.92 6.04
N GLY A 48 -5.04 -8.16 6.36
CA GLY A 48 -5.59 -9.32 5.67
C GLY A 48 -4.87 -10.58 6.08
N THR A 49 -5.06 -11.65 5.30
CA THR A 49 -4.27 -12.86 5.52
C THR A 49 -2.82 -12.59 5.15
N GLU A 50 -1.92 -13.43 5.64
CA GLU A 50 -0.51 -13.29 5.30
C GLU A 50 -0.31 -13.32 3.79
N LYS A 51 -0.95 -14.25 3.10
CA LYS A 51 -0.84 -14.38 1.64
C LYS A 51 -1.36 -13.13 0.94
N ALA A 52 -2.48 -12.59 1.41
CA ALA A 52 -3.07 -11.39 0.81
C ALA A 52 -2.15 -10.18 0.97
N VAL A 53 -1.62 -9.97 2.16
CA VAL A 53 -0.75 -8.82 2.44
C VAL A 53 0.57 -8.95 1.67
N THR A 54 1.12 -10.18 1.57
CA THR A 54 2.34 -10.42 0.81
C THR A 54 2.13 -10.15 -0.68
N GLY A 55 1.00 -10.61 -1.25
CA GLY A 55 0.68 -10.34 -2.65
C GLY A 55 0.51 -8.85 -2.91
N PHE A 56 -0.15 -8.16 -2.00
CA PHE A 56 -0.32 -6.70 -2.08
C PHE A 56 1.04 -6.00 -2.07
N MET A 57 1.95 -6.42 -1.19
CA MET A 57 3.29 -5.85 -1.13
C MET A 57 4.05 -6.03 -2.45
N HIS A 58 3.94 -7.21 -3.05
CA HIS A 58 4.61 -7.48 -4.33
C HIS A 58 4.10 -6.53 -5.42
N ASP A 59 2.79 -6.27 -5.45
CA ASP A 59 2.24 -5.34 -6.42
C ASP A 59 2.75 -3.91 -6.17
N LEU A 60 2.84 -3.49 -4.91
CA LEU A 60 3.36 -2.16 -4.58
C LEU A 60 4.81 -2.02 -5.01
N THR A 61 5.60 -3.08 -4.86
CA THR A 61 7.02 -3.07 -5.23
C THR A 61 7.18 -2.87 -6.74
N ALA A 62 6.29 -3.45 -7.54
CA ALA A 62 6.31 -3.26 -8.99
C ALA A 62 5.82 -1.85 -9.36
N GLY A 63 4.75 -1.40 -8.74
CA GLY A 63 4.16 -0.10 -9.01
C GLY A 63 3.47 -0.02 -10.37
N PRO A 64 2.76 1.09 -10.64
CA PRO A 64 2.16 1.31 -11.94
C PRO A 64 3.21 1.65 -13.00
N THR A 65 2.79 1.64 -14.26
CA THR A 65 3.68 1.73 -15.42
C THR A 65 4.64 2.92 -15.39
N TYR A 66 4.18 4.08 -14.93
CA TYR A 66 4.98 5.31 -14.98
C TYR A 66 5.63 5.62 -13.64
N SER A 67 5.57 4.72 -12.68
CA SER A 67 6.23 4.91 -11.40
C SER A 67 7.62 4.29 -11.41
N GLU A 68 8.42 4.69 -10.43
CA GLU A 68 9.71 4.07 -10.19
C GLU A 68 9.86 3.90 -8.70
N VAL A 69 9.73 2.66 -8.22
CA VAL A 69 9.85 2.35 -6.79
C VAL A 69 11.32 2.12 -6.51
N ALA A 70 11.92 3.02 -5.75
CA ALA A 70 13.34 2.92 -5.37
C ALA A 70 13.52 2.07 -4.12
N ASP A 71 12.57 2.15 -3.19
CA ASP A 71 12.67 1.43 -1.92
C ASP A 71 11.27 1.25 -1.34
N ILE A 72 11.11 0.17 -0.58
CA ILE A 72 9.89 -0.06 0.18
C ILE A 72 10.29 -0.57 1.58
N GLU A 73 9.84 0.16 2.59
CA GLU A 73 10.08 -0.21 3.99
C GLU A 73 8.83 -0.89 4.53
N GLU A 74 8.99 -2.04 5.14
CA GLU A 74 7.89 -2.81 5.72
C GLU A 74 7.94 -2.70 7.23
N ILE A 75 6.83 -2.28 7.84
CA ILE A 75 6.70 -2.10 9.29
C ILE A 75 5.64 -3.06 9.79
N VAL A 76 6.02 -3.93 10.72
CA VAL A 76 5.10 -4.91 11.32
C VAL A 76 4.26 -4.22 12.39
N LEU A 77 2.93 -4.35 12.27
CA LEU A 77 1.99 -3.74 13.21
C LEU A 77 0.94 -4.76 13.65
N GLU A 78 0.28 -4.47 14.76
CA GLU A 78 -0.87 -5.25 15.21
C GLU A 78 -2.09 -4.83 14.41
N PRO A 79 -2.95 -5.77 13.99
CA PRO A 79 -4.19 -5.42 13.30
C PRO A 79 -5.11 -4.60 14.20
N THR A 80 -5.73 -3.57 13.62
CA THR A 80 -6.68 -2.74 14.35
C THR A 80 -8.11 -3.21 14.18
N ASN A 81 -8.40 -3.93 13.10
CA ASN A 81 -9.74 -4.36 12.71
C ASN A 81 -10.72 -3.20 12.56
N LEU A 82 -10.21 -2.01 12.23
CA LEU A 82 -11.01 -0.80 12.08
C LEU A 82 -11.44 -0.54 10.63
N TYR A 83 -10.87 -1.28 9.67
CA TYR A 83 -11.11 -1.02 8.25
C TYR A 83 -12.03 -2.07 7.68
N SER A 84 -13.02 -1.61 6.90
CA SER A 84 -13.91 -2.50 6.16
C SER A 84 -13.66 -2.44 4.66
N ALA A 85 -12.77 -1.54 4.23
CA ALA A 85 -12.42 -1.35 2.83
C ALA A 85 -11.02 -0.78 2.74
N PHE A 86 -10.50 -0.66 1.52
CA PHE A 86 -9.22 0.01 1.28
C PHE A 86 -9.51 1.40 0.70
N ARG A 87 -8.98 2.42 1.35
CA ARG A 87 -9.30 3.81 1.02
C ARG A 87 -8.09 4.58 0.55
N ILE A 88 -8.32 5.50 -0.39
CA ILE A 88 -7.34 6.50 -0.76
C ILE A 88 -7.55 7.70 0.17
N GLU A 89 -6.50 8.09 0.87
CA GLU A 89 -6.52 9.25 1.76
C GLU A 89 -5.72 10.39 1.17
N LYS A 90 -6.16 11.58 1.49
CA LYS A 90 -5.48 12.78 1.02
C LYS A 90 -4.32 13.16 1.92
#